data_b65bd26b80151fa65a8a4323a2b1bd26
#
_entry.id   b65bd26b80151fa65a8a4323a2b1bd26
#
_cell.length_a   1.000
_cell.length_b   1.000
_cell.length_c   1.000
_cell.angle_alpha   90.00
_cell.angle_beta   90.00
_cell.angle_gamma   90.00
#
_symmetry.space_group_name_H-M   'P 1'
#
loop_
_entity.id
_entity.type
_entity.pdbx_description
1 polymer ?
#
loop_
_entity_poly.entity_id
_entity_poly.type
_entity_poly.pdbx_seq_one_letter_code
_entity_poly.pdbx_strand_id
1 'polypeptide(L)'
;VNNKLIEKEAEAQGLTVSTAEIQDILKAGVHPLLRQTPFQNPQTGNFDKDMLNKFLVEYAKMNESQMPAQYAEQYNNMYKYWSFIQKTLIQSRLAEKYQALVSKALISNPVEAQDAFDARVNQYNMLLAAVPYSSVVDSTIVVKESELKDLYNKKKEQFKQYQETRDI
;
A
#
# COMPACT_ATOMS: atom_id res chain seq x y z
N VAL A 1 -4.21 7.87 -3.35
CA VAL A 1 -3.00 7.92 -4.19
C VAL A 1 -2.39 6.53 -4.31
N ASN A 2 -2.06 5.83 -3.21
CA ASN A 2 -1.39 4.52 -3.25
C ASN A 2 -2.15 3.46 -4.07
N ASN A 3 -3.47 3.36 -3.92
CA ASN A 3 -4.27 2.38 -4.67
C ASN A 3 -4.17 2.59 -6.19
N LYS A 4 -4.11 3.86 -6.64
CA LYS A 4 -3.96 4.16 -8.07
C LYS A 4 -2.58 3.81 -8.62
N LEU A 5 -1.54 3.97 -7.81
CA LEU A 5 -0.18 3.55 -8.20
C LEU A 5 -0.11 2.02 -8.31
N ILE A 6 -0.67 1.31 -7.32
CA ILE A 6 -0.71 -0.16 -7.32
C ILE A 6 -1.53 -0.68 -8.52
N GLU A 7 -2.69 -0.08 -8.82
CA GLU A 7 -3.49 -0.44 -10.01
C GLU A 7 -2.64 -0.32 -11.30
N LYS A 8 -1.96 0.82 -11.48
CA LYS A 8 -1.14 1.06 -12.66
C LYS A 8 0.03 0.07 -12.80
N GLU A 9 0.73 -0.18 -11.70
CA GLU A 9 1.86 -1.13 -11.70
C GLU A 9 1.36 -2.58 -11.90
N ALA A 10 0.24 -2.94 -11.29
CA ALA A 10 -0.37 -4.24 -11.46
C ALA A 10 -0.83 -4.48 -12.91
N GLU A 11 -1.45 -3.48 -13.54
CA GLU A 11 -1.82 -3.53 -14.96
C GLU A 11 -0.60 -3.70 -15.86
N ALA A 12 0.50 -2.97 -15.58
CA ALA A 12 1.75 -3.09 -16.33
C ALA A 12 2.36 -4.50 -16.21
N GLN A 13 2.13 -5.20 -15.10
CA GLN A 13 2.56 -6.59 -14.87
C GLN A 13 1.54 -7.63 -15.34
N GLY A 14 0.42 -7.21 -15.92
CA GLY A 14 -0.65 -8.11 -16.34
C GLY A 14 -1.42 -8.77 -15.20
N LEU A 15 -1.34 -8.23 -13.98
CA LEU A 15 -2.09 -8.73 -12.84
C LEU A 15 -3.55 -8.28 -12.92
N THR A 16 -4.45 -9.23 -12.84
CA THR A 16 -5.90 -9.00 -12.81
C THR A 16 -6.55 -9.78 -11.68
N VAL A 17 -7.74 -9.34 -11.28
CA VAL A 17 -8.59 -10.06 -10.32
C VAL A 17 -9.75 -10.68 -11.08
N SER A 18 -9.85 -11.99 -11.06
CA SER A 18 -10.92 -12.70 -11.76
C SER A 18 -12.24 -12.66 -10.98
N THR A 19 -13.34 -12.80 -11.69
CA THR A 19 -14.68 -12.94 -11.07
C THR A 19 -14.73 -14.15 -10.13
N ALA A 20 -14.06 -15.24 -10.48
CA ALA A 20 -13.99 -16.44 -9.64
C ALA A 20 -13.33 -16.16 -8.29
N GLU A 21 -12.20 -15.43 -8.27
CA GLU A 21 -11.54 -15.03 -7.02
C GLU A 21 -12.47 -14.22 -6.10
N ILE A 22 -13.23 -13.30 -6.67
CA ILE A 22 -14.20 -12.50 -5.89
C ILE A 22 -15.33 -13.38 -5.37
N GLN A 23 -15.84 -14.31 -6.18
CA GLN A 23 -16.88 -15.25 -5.74
C GLN A 23 -16.40 -16.15 -4.60
N ASP A 24 -15.14 -16.58 -4.61
CA ASP A 24 -14.56 -17.39 -3.54
C ASP A 24 -14.43 -16.58 -2.24
N ILE A 25 -14.02 -15.31 -2.33
CA ILE A 25 -13.97 -14.41 -1.16
C ILE A 25 -15.36 -14.19 -0.57
N LEU A 26 -16.36 -13.96 -1.42
CA LEU A 26 -17.76 -13.81 -0.99
C LEU A 26 -18.32 -15.09 -0.38
N LYS A 27 -17.97 -16.26 -0.93
CA LYS A 27 -18.36 -17.56 -0.40
C LYS A 27 -17.73 -17.86 0.95
N ALA A 28 -16.45 -17.51 1.12
CA ALA A 28 -15.77 -17.67 2.40
C ALA A 28 -16.32 -16.75 3.49
N GLY A 29 -16.77 -15.52 3.13
CA GLY A 29 -17.47 -14.59 4.03
C GLY A 29 -16.64 -14.01 5.17
N VAL A 30 -15.33 -14.28 5.20
CA VAL A 30 -14.45 -13.93 6.34
C VAL A 30 -13.67 -12.63 6.14
N HIS A 31 -13.72 -12.04 4.96
CA HIS A 31 -12.97 -10.82 4.65
C HIS A 31 -13.42 -9.63 5.53
N PRO A 32 -12.50 -8.83 6.11
CA PRO A 32 -12.86 -7.73 7.02
C PRO A 32 -13.86 -6.72 6.44
N LEU A 33 -13.74 -6.39 5.16
CA LEU A 33 -14.68 -5.48 4.47
C LEU A 33 -16.12 -6.04 4.44
N LEU A 34 -16.27 -7.35 4.32
CA LEU A 34 -17.59 -7.99 4.28
C LEU A 34 -18.28 -7.94 5.64
N ARG A 35 -17.54 -7.94 6.73
CA ARG A 35 -18.07 -7.79 8.08
C ARG A 35 -18.67 -6.41 8.37
N GLN A 36 -18.35 -5.42 7.56
CA GLN A 36 -18.87 -4.07 7.68
C GLN A 36 -20.19 -3.87 6.90
N THR A 37 -20.60 -4.88 6.13
CA THR A 37 -21.81 -4.79 5.32
C THR A 37 -23.06 -5.19 6.14
N PRO A 38 -24.27 -4.73 5.78
CA PRO A 38 -25.52 -5.14 6.44
C PRO A 38 -25.94 -6.58 6.11
N PHE A 39 -25.20 -7.26 5.22
CA PHE A 39 -25.51 -8.63 4.77
C PHE A 39 -24.83 -9.65 5.69
N GLN A 40 -25.22 -9.66 6.97
CA GLN A 40 -24.68 -10.57 7.97
C GLN A 40 -25.75 -11.52 8.47
N ASN A 41 -25.37 -12.77 8.66
CA ASN A 41 -26.23 -13.73 9.32
C ASN A 41 -26.41 -13.35 10.81
N PRO A 42 -27.65 -13.12 11.27
CA PRO A 42 -27.91 -12.68 12.65
C PRO A 42 -27.41 -13.66 13.73
N GLN A 43 -27.28 -14.95 13.39
CA GLN A 43 -26.88 -16.00 14.32
C GLN A 43 -25.34 -16.13 14.42
N THR A 44 -24.63 -15.94 13.32
CA THR A 44 -23.17 -16.17 13.25
C THR A 44 -22.36 -14.89 13.20
N GLY A 45 -22.97 -13.75 12.86
CA GLY A 45 -22.29 -12.47 12.63
C GLY A 45 -21.38 -12.47 11.39
N ASN A 46 -21.39 -13.52 10.59
CA ASN A 46 -20.61 -13.63 9.38
C ASN A 46 -21.39 -13.11 8.18
N PHE A 47 -20.67 -12.68 7.15
CA PHE A 47 -21.28 -12.28 5.88
C PHE A 47 -22.08 -13.44 5.27
N ASP A 48 -23.29 -13.13 4.80
CA ASP A 48 -24.20 -14.07 4.18
C ASP A 48 -24.44 -13.69 2.71
N LYS A 49 -23.87 -14.50 1.81
CA LYS A 49 -24.00 -14.32 0.37
C LYS A 49 -25.44 -14.42 -0.11
N ASP A 50 -26.27 -15.24 0.54
CA ASP A 50 -27.65 -15.44 0.13
C ASP A 50 -28.50 -14.20 0.47
N MET A 51 -28.23 -13.55 1.59
CA MET A 51 -28.84 -12.26 1.91
C MET A 51 -28.47 -11.19 0.88
N LEU A 52 -27.21 -11.12 0.48
CA LEU A 52 -26.77 -10.22 -0.59
C LEU A 52 -27.50 -10.53 -1.91
N ASN A 53 -27.55 -11.80 -2.31
CA ASN A 53 -28.20 -12.20 -3.56
C ASN A 53 -29.70 -11.86 -3.55
N LYS A 54 -30.40 -12.08 -2.45
CA LYS A 54 -31.81 -11.68 -2.28
C LYS A 54 -31.96 -10.18 -2.48
N PHE A 55 -31.14 -9.39 -1.81
CA PHE A 55 -31.16 -7.94 -1.98
C PHE A 55 -30.91 -7.51 -3.42
N LEU A 56 -29.91 -8.07 -4.11
CA LEU A 56 -29.61 -7.71 -5.51
C LEU A 56 -30.76 -8.08 -6.47
N VAL A 57 -31.41 -9.21 -6.24
CA VAL A 57 -32.60 -9.63 -7.03
C VAL A 57 -33.76 -8.68 -6.78
N GLU A 58 -34.01 -8.30 -5.53
CA GLU A 58 -35.06 -7.34 -5.18
C GLU A 58 -34.77 -5.96 -5.77
N TYR A 59 -33.54 -5.50 -5.66
CA TYR A 59 -33.10 -4.22 -6.24
C TYR A 59 -33.29 -4.20 -7.76
N ALA A 60 -32.92 -5.28 -8.46
CA ALA A 60 -33.08 -5.38 -9.92
C ALA A 60 -34.55 -5.37 -10.38
N LYS A 61 -35.45 -5.81 -9.52
CA LYS A 61 -36.91 -5.81 -9.78
C LYS A 61 -37.62 -4.54 -9.32
N MET A 62 -36.88 -3.68 -8.59
CA MET A 62 -37.44 -2.46 -8.00
C MET A 62 -37.92 -1.51 -9.10
N ASN A 63 -39.16 -1.04 -8.99
CA ASN A 63 -39.69 0.03 -9.80
C ASN A 63 -39.88 1.28 -8.93
N GLU A 64 -38.96 2.24 -9.09
CA GLU A 64 -38.94 3.48 -8.28
C GLU A 64 -40.28 4.24 -8.34
N SER A 65 -40.99 4.16 -9.46
CA SER A 65 -42.27 4.86 -9.65
C SER A 65 -43.42 4.28 -8.82
N GLN A 66 -43.27 3.08 -8.29
CA GLN A 66 -44.32 2.35 -7.55
C GLN A 66 -44.02 2.28 -6.03
N MET A 67 -42.87 2.77 -5.60
CA MET A 67 -42.44 2.76 -4.18
C MET A 67 -42.48 4.15 -3.56
N PRO A 68 -42.76 4.26 -2.24
CA PRO A 68 -42.52 5.51 -1.52
C PRO A 68 -41.06 5.94 -1.68
N ALA A 69 -40.84 7.22 -1.94
CA ALA A 69 -39.50 7.78 -2.26
C ALA A 69 -38.45 7.45 -1.17
N GLN A 70 -38.85 7.41 0.09
CA GLN A 70 -37.97 7.07 1.22
C GLN A 70 -37.37 5.65 1.12
N TYR A 71 -38.19 4.67 0.70
CA TYR A 71 -37.73 3.30 0.52
C TYR A 71 -36.84 3.17 -0.69
N ALA A 72 -37.19 3.81 -1.80
CA ALA A 72 -36.38 3.83 -3.01
C ALA A 72 -34.97 4.41 -2.72
N GLU A 73 -34.91 5.51 -1.97
CA GLU A 73 -33.63 6.12 -1.56
C GLU A 73 -32.80 5.18 -0.69
N GLN A 74 -33.40 4.50 0.28
CA GLN A 74 -32.72 3.55 1.16
C GLN A 74 -32.10 2.39 0.37
N TYR A 75 -32.84 1.80 -0.57
CA TYR A 75 -32.36 0.72 -1.44
C TYR A 75 -31.23 1.20 -2.35
N ASN A 76 -31.36 2.39 -2.93
CA ASN A 76 -30.32 2.98 -3.75
C ASN A 76 -29.03 3.27 -2.95
N ASN A 77 -29.14 3.76 -1.74
CA ASN A 77 -27.99 4.00 -0.86
C ASN A 77 -27.30 2.69 -0.48
N MET A 78 -28.08 1.64 -0.19
CA MET A 78 -27.52 0.32 0.11
C MET A 78 -26.81 -0.30 -1.11
N TYR A 79 -27.38 -0.14 -2.31
CA TYR A 79 -26.73 -0.59 -3.55
C TYR A 79 -25.44 0.18 -3.85
N LYS A 80 -25.44 1.51 -3.68
CA LYS A 80 -24.23 2.34 -3.82
C LYS A 80 -23.14 1.92 -2.82
N TYR A 81 -23.54 1.67 -1.58
CA TYR A 81 -22.61 1.18 -0.56
C TYR A 81 -22.03 -0.19 -0.93
N TRP A 82 -22.87 -1.13 -1.37
CA TRP A 82 -22.40 -2.43 -1.85
C TRP A 82 -21.44 -2.30 -3.03
N SER A 83 -21.76 -1.46 -4.00
CA SER A 83 -20.90 -1.21 -5.17
C SER A 83 -19.54 -0.65 -4.76
N PHE A 84 -19.52 0.22 -3.74
CA PHE A 84 -18.27 0.72 -3.15
C PHE A 84 -17.47 -0.41 -2.48
N ILE A 85 -18.11 -1.25 -1.68
CA ILE A 85 -17.45 -2.41 -1.02
C ILE A 85 -16.89 -3.36 -2.06
N GLN A 86 -17.65 -3.69 -3.09
CA GLN A 86 -17.19 -4.57 -4.18
C GLN A 86 -15.96 -4.04 -4.89
N LYS A 87 -15.96 -2.74 -5.22
CA LYS A 87 -14.80 -2.09 -5.84
C LYS A 87 -13.58 -2.10 -4.92
N THR A 88 -13.79 -1.80 -3.64
CA THR A 88 -12.71 -1.81 -2.64
C THR A 88 -12.15 -3.22 -2.44
N LEU A 89 -12.99 -4.24 -2.48
CA LEU A 89 -12.59 -5.64 -2.38
C LEU A 89 -11.68 -6.05 -3.55
N ILE A 90 -12.06 -5.66 -4.78
CA ILE A 90 -11.23 -5.90 -5.98
C ILE A 90 -9.87 -5.21 -5.84
N GLN A 91 -9.85 -3.95 -5.39
CA GLN A 91 -8.62 -3.20 -5.19
C GLN A 91 -7.73 -3.80 -4.10
N SER A 92 -8.33 -4.23 -2.98
CA SER A 92 -7.62 -4.92 -1.90
C SER A 92 -6.98 -6.22 -2.41
N ARG A 93 -7.74 -7.03 -3.16
CA ARG A 93 -7.24 -8.28 -3.72
C ARG A 93 -6.11 -8.06 -4.73
N LEU A 94 -6.22 -7.03 -5.57
CA LEU A 94 -5.16 -6.67 -6.51
C LEU A 94 -3.88 -6.24 -5.77
N ALA A 95 -4.01 -5.44 -4.71
CA ALA A 95 -2.89 -5.03 -3.88
C ALA A 95 -2.20 -6.21 -3.20
N GLU A 96 -2.97 -7.18 -2.66
CA GLU A 96 -2.43 -8.41 -2.09
C GLU A 96 -1.63 -9.21 -3.12
N LYS A 97 -2.16 -9.36 -4.35
CA LYS A 97 -1.46 -10.06 -5.45
C LYS A 97 -0.16 -9.36 -5.81
N TYR A 98 -0.18 -8.04 -5.91
CA TYR A 98 1.01 -7.25 -6.21
C TYR A 98 2.07 -7.37 -5.10
N GLN A 99 1.67 -7.25 -3.83
CA GLN A 99 2.57 -7.42 -2.70
C GLN A 99 3.16 -8.84 -2.65
N ALA A 100 2.33 -9.86 -2.92
CA ALA A 100 2.80 -11.25 -2.99
C ALA A 100 3.81 -11.45 -4.13
N LEU A 101 3.59 -10.83 -5.30
CA LEU A 101 4.52 -10.86 -6.42
C LEU A 101 5.88 -10.25 -6.02
N VAL A 102 5.87 -9.04 -5.47
CA VAL A 102 7.09 -8.34 -5.04
C VAL A 102 7.82 -9.13 -3.96
N SER A 103 7.12 -9.62 -2.94
CA SER A 103 7.72 -10.39 -1.84
C SER A 103 8.33 -11.70 -2.32
N LYS A 104 7.68 -12.38 -3.27
CA LYS A 104 8.18 -13.65 -3.82
C LYS A 104 9.26 -13.47 -4.89
N ALA A 105 9.40 -12.27 -5.44
CA ALA A 105 10.51 -11.93 -6.35
C ALA A 105 11.83 -11.73 -5.59
N LEU A 106 11.77 -11.43 -4.29
CA LEU A 106 12.94 -11.35 -3.42
C LEU A 106 13.33 -12.76 -2.97
N ILE A 107 14.16 -13.42 -3.76
CA ILE A 107 14.68 -14.77 -3.47
C ILE A 107 16.04 -14.59 -2.79
N SER A 108 16.16 -15.05 -1.54
CA SER A 108 17.48 -15.18 -0.91
C SER A 108 18.19 -16.40 -1.48
N ASN A 109 19.46 -16.24 -1.87
CA ASN A 109 20.29 -17.36 -2.26
C ASN A 109 21.02 -17.97 -1.05
N PRO A 110 21.49 -19.23 -1.12
CA PRO A 110 22.21 -19.87 -0.02
C PRO A 110 23.46 -19.11 0.43
N VAL A 111 24.13 -18.40 -0.45
CA VAL A 111 25.34 -17.59 -0.12
C VAL A 111 24.97 -16.42 0.74
N GLU A 112 23.92 -15.65 0.37
CA GLU A 112 23.41 -14.52 1.18
C GLU A 112 22.93 -14.99 2.55
N ALA A 113 22.28 -16.16 2.62
CA ALA A 113 21.84 -16.74 3.88
C ALA A 113 23.03 -17.12 4.77
N GLN A 114 24.10 -17.69 4.18
CA GLN A 114 25.33 -18.00 4.89
C GLN A 114 26.05 -16.74 5.37
N ASP A 115 26.19 -15.74 4.51
CA ASP A 115 26.82 -14.46 4.87
C ASP A 115 26.06 -13.75 6.02
N ALA A 116 24.72 -13.77 5.97
CA ALA A 116 23.90 -13.21 7.03
C ALA A 116 24.01 -13.99 8.36
N PHE A 117 24.16 -15.31 8.29
CA PHE A 117 24.43 -16.15 9.46
C PHE A 117 25.80 -15.82 10.04
N ASP A 118 26.86 -15.82 9.22
CA ASP A 118 28.24 -15.56 9.62
C ASP A 118 28.38 -14.17 10.21
N ALA A 119 27.71 -13.16 9.68
CA ALA A 119 27.68 -11.81 10.23
C ALA A 119 27.08 -11.72 11.64
N ARG A 120 26.18 -12.67 12.00
CA ARG A 120 25.57 -12.73 13.33
C ARG A 120 26.40 -13.52 14.34
N VAL A 121 27.10 -14.55 13.89
CA VAL A 121 27.79 -15.51 14.75
C VAL A 121 29.24 -15.16 14.94
N ASN A 122 29.87 -14.61 13.91
CA ASN A 122 31.27 -14.23 13.97
C ASN A 122 31.48 -12.97 14.83
N GLN A 123 32.34 -13.10 15.81
CA GLN A 123 32.78 -11.98 16.65
C GLN A 123 34.19 -11.61 16.27
N TYR A 124 34.42 -10.32 16.09
CA TYR A 124 35.73 -9.77 15.75
C TYR A 124 36.23 -8.90 16.88
N ASN A 125 37.50 -9.08 17.25
CA ASN A 125 38.19 -8.14 18.12
C ASN A 125 38.73 -7.03 17.27
N MET A 126 38.31 -5.78 17.58
CA MET A 126 38.83 -4.58 16.88
C MET A 126 39.58 -3.68 17.84
N LEU A 127 40.70 -3.18 17.39
CA LEU A 127 41.38 -2.04 18.01
C LEU A 127 41.01 -0.80 17.22
N LEU A 128 40.33 0.14 17.86
CA LEU A 128 39.91 1.40 17.25
C LEU A 128 40.87 2.51 17.73
N ALA A 129 41.58 3.12 16.83
CA ALA A 129 42.31 4.36 17.06
C ALA A 129 41.56 5.52 16.41
N ALA A 130 41.04 6.44 17.19
CA ALA A 130 40.30 7.59 16.70
C ALA A 130 41.10 8.89 16.95
N VAL A 131 41.32 9.67 15.92
CA VAL A 131 41.83 11.03 16.02
C VAL A 131 40.67 11.98 15.73
N PRO A 132 40.11 12.64 16.75
CA PRO A 132 39.02 13.56 16.55
C PRO A 132 39.46 14.81 15.79
N TYR A 133 38.65 15.32 14.90
CA TYR A 133 38.93 16.58 14.18
C TYR A 133 39.15 17.75 15.13
N SER A 134 38.58 17.73 16.33
CA SER A 134 38.77 18.75 17.36
C SER A 134 40.20 18.81 17.89
N SER A 135 41.04 17.79 17.63
CA SER A 135 42.49 17.84 17.96
C SER A 135 43.30 18.66 16.97
N VAL A 136 42.73 19.00 15.83
CA VAL A 136 43.37 19.87 14.83
C VAL A 136 42.95 21.31 15.10
N VAL A 137 43.92 22.18 15.29
CA VAL A 137 43.63 23.60 15.57
C VAL A 137 43.21 24.29 14.27
N ASP A 138 41.99 24.83 14.23
CA ASP A 138 41.38 25.45 13.05
C ASP A 138 42.24 26.58 12.46
N SER A 139 42.97 27.31 13.31
CA SER A 139 43.85 28.38 12.89
C SER A 139 45.05 27.95 12.02
N THR A 140 45.32 26.63 11.99
CA THR A 140 46.40 26.07 11.15
C THR A 140 45.89 25.68 9.74
N ILE A 141 44.59 25.69 9.52
CA ILE A 141 43.98 25.28 8.27
C ILE A 141 43.65 26.51 7.42
N VAL A 142 44.36 26.65 6.29
CA VAL A 142 44.09 27.70 5.31
C VAL A 142 43.30 27.10 4.14
N VAL A 143 42.01 27.43 4.07
CA VAL A 143 41.16 26.99 2.96
C VAL A 143 41.35 27.91 1.76
N LYS A 144 41.71 27.34 0.61
CA LYS A 144 41.86 28.09 -0.64
C LYS A 144 40.51 28.28 -1.32
N GLU A 145 40.34 29.42 -2.00
CA GLU A 145 39.07 29.68 -2.73
C GLU A 145 38.79 28.65 -3.83
N SER A 146 39.82 28.05 -4.44
CA SER A 146 39.69 26.96 -5.39
C SER A 146 39.06 25.71 -4.75
N GLU A 147 39.43 25.37 -3.51
CA GLU A 147 38.90 24.21 -2.79
C GLU A 147 37.43 24.40 -2.42
N LEU A 148 37.06 25.64 -2.07
CA LEU A 148 35.64 26.00 -1.84
C LEU A 148 34.81 25.88 -3.12
N LYS A 149 35.34 26.35 -4.26
CA LYS A 149 34.66 26.21 -5.56
C LYS A 149 34.50 24.75 -5.97
N ASP A 150 35.54 23.96 -5.77
CA ASP A 150 35.48 22.52 -6.10
C ASP A 150 34.48 21.77 -5.21
N LEU A 151 34.45 22.07 -3.93
CA LEU A 151 33.49 21.50 -2.98
C LEU A 151 32.05 21.92 -3.34
N TYR A 152 31.87 23.22 -3.64
CA TYR A 152 30.55 23.71 -4.07
C TYR A 152 30.07 23.01 -5.35
N ASN A 153 30.94 22.87 -6.35
CA ASN A 153 30.59 22.19 -7.60
C ASN A 153 30.20 20.70 -7.38
N LYS A 154 30.92 20.02 -6.49
CA LYS A 154 30.63 18.62 -6.11
C LYS A 154 29.30 18.46 -5.36
N LYS A 155 28.95 19.47 -4.55
CA LYS A 155 27.73 19.41 -3.70
C LYS A 155 26.62 20.35 -4.16
N LYS A 156 26.70 20.87 -5.38
CA LYS A 156 25.79 21.88 -5.92
C LYS A 156 24.31 21.51 -5.77
N GLU A 157 23.96 20.22 -5.92
CA GLU A 157 22.61 19.74 -5.78
C GLU A 157 22.07 19.86 -4.34
N GLN A 158 22.95 19.82 -3.32
CA GLN A 158 22.54 19.97 -1.92
C GLN A 158 22.22 21.43 -1.55
N PHE A 159 22.70 22.39 -2.35
CA PHE A 159 22.49 23.83 -2.14
C PHE A 159 21.36 24.40 -3.03
N LYS A 160 20.64 23.54 -3.75
CA LYS A 160 19.47 23.98 -4.52
C LYS A 160 18.38 24.44 -3.57
N GLN A 161 18.02 25.71 -3.67
CA GLN A 161 16.80 26.23 -3.07
C GLN A 161 15.66 26.03 -4.09
N TYR A 162 14.64 25.28 -3.69
CA TYR A 162 13.38 25.21 -4.45
C TYR A 162 12.62 26.51 -4.21
N GLN A 163 11.91 26.99 -5.24
CA GLN A 163 11.04 28.15 -5.12
C GLN A 163 10.10 27.96 -3.94
N GLU A 164 10.03 28.95 -3.05
CA GLU A 164 9.05 28.95 -1.97
C GLU A 164 7.64 28.93 -2.59
N THR A 165 6.84 27.94 -2.24
CA THR A 165 5.42 27.95 -2.52
C THR A 165 4.80 29.04 -1.66
N ARG A 166 4.34 30.13 -2.27
CA ARG A 166 3.51 31.12 -1.59
C ARG A 166 2.09 30.56 -1.50
N ASP A 167 1.56 30.45 -0.30
CA ASP A 167 0.13 30.29 -0.08
C ASP A 167 -0.55 31.57 -0.60
N ILE A 168 -1.49 31.40 -1.54
CA ILE A 168 -2.33 32.46 -2.11
C ILE A 168 -3.63 32.47 -1.32
#